data_2c9d71507d2ea5b6e7b3fb70fbcbb5b7
#
_entry.id   2c9d71507d2ea5b6e7b3fb70fbcbb5b7
#
_cell.length_a   1.000
_cell.length_b   1.000
_cell.length_c   1.000
_cell.angle_alpha   90.00
_cell.angle_beta   90.00
_cell.angle_gamma   90.00
#
_symmetry.space_group_name_H-M   'P 1'
#
loop_
_entity.id
_entity.type
_entity.pdbx_description
1 polymer ?
#
loop_
_entity_poly.entity_id
_entity_poly.type
_entity_poly.pdbx_seq_one_letter_code
_entity_poly.pdbx_strand_id
1 'polypeptide(L)'
;MNTKNVIGISAGLLGSALILFGIVARMADVRIADLTAERDIYASRAANDANRAADMEYNYSAMKLAYDKMKAAHEALSDGLTASYAGDFLCTSYDLNCDVCQTTNITYSGEAPIPGYTVAADLSTFPIGTWLYIEGLGIRRVTDTGGGVGKNQLDVLVAGNHDDAKAWQGYGMHRVWILEGVE
;
A
#
# COMPACT_ATOMS: atom_id res chain seq x y z
N MET A 1 44.84 26.83 68.55
CA MET A 1 44.17 26.13 67.47
C MET A 1 44.75 26.63 66.14
N ASN A 2 45.31 25.77 65.35
CA ASN A 2 46.16 26.12 64.19
C ASN A 2 45.24 26.48 62.99
N THR A 3 45.19 27.74 62.61
CA THR A 3 44.33 28.26 61.48
C THR A 3 44.58 27.57 60.15
N LYS A 4 45.77 26.95 59.97
CA LYS A 4 46.10 26.19 58.77
C LYS A 4 45.25 24.92 58.61
N ASN A 5 44.80 24.26 59.66
CA ASN A 5 43.97 23.07 59.60
C ASN A 5 42.52 23.35 59.28
N VAL A 6 41.99 24.53 59.64
CA VAL A 6 40.62 24.93 59.33
C VAL A 6 40.48 25.27 57.86
N ILE A 7 41.47 25.91 57.24
CA ILE A 7 41.45 26.23 55.79
C ILE A 7 41.56 24.95 54.92
N GLY A 8 42.39 23.96 55.35
CA GLY A 8 42.55 22.71 54.66
C GLY A 8 41.24 21.85 54.62
N ILE A 9 40.50 21.84 55.74
CA ILE A 9 39.20 21.10 55.80
C ILE A 9 38.13 21.79 54.96
N SER A 10 38.06 23.10 54.95
CA SER A 10 37.08 23.86 54.13
C SER A 10 37.36 23.76 52.64
N ALA A 11 38.63 23.74 52.22
CA ALA A 11 39.00 23.57 50.81
C ALA A 11 38.71 22.13 50.30
N GLY A 12 38.87 21.13 51.13
CA GLY A 12 38.54 19.71 50.80
C GLY A 12 37.02 19.51 50.65
N LEU A 13 36.23 20.09 51.51
CA LEU A 13 34.74 20.04 51.42
C LEU A 13 34.21 20.74 50.19
N LEU A 14 34.77 21.90 49.81
CA LEU A 14 34.41 22.63 48.60
C LEU A 14 34.79 21.86 47.34
N GLY A 15 35.95 21.25 47.32
CA GLY A 15 36.41 20.40 46.20
C GLY A 15 35.51 19.17 46.00
N SER A 16 35.12 18.47 47.05
CA SER A 16 34.21 17.33 46.99
C SER A 16 32.80 17.71 46.54
N ALA A 17 32.28 18.87 46.97
CA ALA A 17 31.01 19.38 46.53
C ALA A 17 30.97 19.71 45.03
N LEU A 18 32.03 20.32 44.50
CA LEU A 18 32.17 20.61 43.07
C LEU A 18 32.23 19.33 42.21
N ILE A 19 32.97 18.30 42.70
CA ILE A 19 33.04 17.00 42.02
C ILE A 19 31.65 16.32 41.98
N LEU A 20 30.94 16.29 43.11
CA LEU A 20 29.59 15.77 43.22
C LEU A 20 28.59 16.51 42.29
N PHE A 21 28.67 17.84 42.26
CA PHE A 21 27.83 18.64 41.35
C PHE A 21 28.12 18.33 39.87
N GLY A 22 29.39 18.17 39.49
CA GLY A 22 29.79 17.79 38.14
C GLY A 22 29.30 16.37 37.73
N ILE A 23 29.30 15.43 38.69
CA ILE A 23 28.78 14.07 38.47
C ILE A 23 27.26 14.11 38.27
N VAL A 24 26.53 14.81 39.12
CA VAL A 24 25.06 14.96 39.03
C VAL A 24 24.66 15.66 37.75
N ALA A 25 25.37 16.70 37.33
CA ALA A 25 25.12 17.38 36.06
C ALA A 25 25.31 16.43 34.86
N ARG A 26 26.39 15.66 34.83
CA ARG A 26 26.61 14.66 33.75
C ARG A 26 25.55 13.57 33.74
N MET A 27 25.11 13.07 34.90
CA MET A 27 24.01 12.11 34.98
C MET A 27 22.69 12.70 34.44
N ALA A 28 22.44 13.96 34.72
CA ALA A 28 21.28 14.67 34.18
C ALA A 28 21.34 14.82 32.65
N ASP A 29 22.53 15.17 32.11
CA ASP A 29 22.74 15.29 30.66
C ASP A 29 22.53 13.96 29.94
N VAL A 30 23.06 12.85 30.48
CA VAL A 30 22.82 11.51 29.94
C VAL A 30 21.34 11.15 29.97
N ARG A 31 20.64 11.42 31.06
CA ARG A 31 19.20 11.14 31.18
C ARG A 31 18.37 11.99 30.23
N ILE A 32 18.73 13.25 30.02
CA ILE A 32 18.08 14.12 29.03
C ILE A 32 18.28 13.58 27.62
N ALA A 33 19.49 13.12 27.27
CA ALA A 33 19.79 12.51 25.98
C ALA A 33 18.96 11.25 25.74
N ASP A 34 18.86 10.36 26.75
CA ASP A 34 18.04 9.14 26.67
C ASP A 34 16.56 9.47 26.44
N LEU A 35 15.98 10.40 27.21
CA LEU A 35 14.59 10.81 27.08
C LEU A 35 14.31 11.48 25.73
N THR A 36 15.29 12.19 25.18
CA THR A 36 15.18 12.81 23.86
C THR A 36 15.14 11.72 22.78
N ALA A 37 16.00 10.71 22.87
CA ALA A 37 16.01 9.58 21.93
C ALA A 37 14.70 8.77 22.00
N GLU A 38 14.19 8.48 23.21
CA GLU A 38 12.88 7.83 23.40
C GLU A 38 11.75 8.64 22.75
N ARG A 39 11.70 9.96 22.99
CA ARG A 39 10.73 10.86 22.37
C ARG A 39 10.76 10.77 20.84
N ASP A 40 11.95 10.79 20.25
CA ASP A 40 12.11 10.77 18.79
C ASP A 40 11.67 9.42 18.18
N ILE A 41 11.91 8.33 18.89
CA ILE A 41 11.39 7.00 18.52
C ILE A 41 9.84 7.00 18.54
N TYR A 42 9.23 7.52 19.61
CA TYR A 42 7.76 7.58 19.69
C TYR A 42 7.16 8.51 18.64
N ALA A 43 7.77 9.65 18.36
CA ALA A 43 7.34 10.56 17.31
C ALA A 43 7.41 9.91 15.92
N SER A 44 8.48 9.17 15.62
CA SER A 44 8.61 8.44 14.36
C SER A 44 7.57 7.33 14.20
N ARG A 45 7.27 6.60 15.29
CA ARG A 45 6.21 5.56 15.29
C ARG A 45 4.85 6.18 15.05
N ALA A 46 4.52 7.27 15.75
CA ALA A 46 3.24 7.97 15.58
C ALA A 46 3.05 8.50 14.14
N ALA A 47 4.12 9.03 13.52
CA ALA A 47 4.08 9.47 12.13
C ALA A 47 3.85 8.29 11.16
N ASN A 48 4.51 7.15 11.38
CA ASN A 48 4.31 5.95 10.57
C ASN A 48 2.88 5.39 10.72
N ASP A 49 2.33 5.38 11.93
CA ASP A 49 0.97 4.92 12.19
C ASP A 49 -0.07 5.85 11.54
N ALA A 50 0.15 7.16 11.55
CA ALA A 50 -0.69 8.13 10.87
C ALA A 50 -0.68 7.93 9.33
N ASN A 51 0.50 7.69 8.74
CA ASN A 51 0.63 7.39 7.31
C ASN A 51 -0.11 6.09 6.95
N ARG A 52 0.05 5.03 7.75
CA ARG A 52 -0.68 3.77 7.57
C ARG A 52 -2.19 3.93 7.64
N ALA A 53 -2.69 4.77 8.55
CA ALA A 53 -4.11 5.06 8.67
C ALA A 53 -4.63 5.80 7.42
N ALA A 54 -3.88 6.77 6.91
CA ALA A 54 -4.23 7.49 5.68
C ALA A 54 -4.24 6.57 4.45
N ASP A 55 -3.24 5.69 4.32
CA ASP A 55 -3.18 4.69 3.25
C ASP A 55 -4.36 3.71 3.33
N MET A 56 -4.74 3.29 4.53
CA MET A 56 -5.87 2.38 4.75
C MET A 56 -7.20 3.05 4.39
N GLU A 57 -7.40 4.32 4.74
CA GLU A 57 -8.60 5.09 4.37
C GLU A 57 -8.69 5.31 2.86
N TYR A 58 -7.56 5.63 2.20
CA TYR A 58 -7.49 5.73 0.75
C TYR A 58 -7.87 4.41 0.07
N ASN A 59 -7.27 3.29 0.50
CA ASN A 59 -7.55 1.98 -0.05
C ASN A 59 -9.00 1.55 0.19
N TYR A 60 -9.56 1.84 1.37
CA TYR A 60 -10.97 1.56 1.67
C TYR A 60 -11.92 2.36 0.77
N SER A 61 -11.66 3.64 0.57
CA SER A 61 -12.48 4.50 -0.28
C SER A 61 -12.44 4.07 -1.76
N ALA A 62 -11.25 3.71 -2.24
CA ALA A 62 -11.05 3.19 -3.59
C ALA A 62 -11.77 1.83 -3.78
N MET A 63 -11.64 0.92 -2.83
CA MET A 63 -12.32 -0.38 -2.86
C MET A 63 -13.85 -0.23 -2.80
N LYS A 64 -14.34 0.71 -1.99
CA LYS A 64 -15.78 1.03 -1.93
C LYS A 64 -16.30 1.55 -3.27
N LEU A 65 -15.56 2.47 -3.89
CA LEU A 65 -15.93 3.01 -5.21
C LEU A 65 -15.96 1.89 -6.27
N ALA A 66 -14.96 1.00 -6.27
CA ALA A 66 -14.93 -0.14 -7.19
C ALA A 66 -16.11 -1.09 -6.95
N TYR A 67 -16.44 -1.38 -5.70
CA TYR A 67 -17.59 -2.19 -5.34
C TYR A 67 -18.90 -1.58 -5.85
N ASP A 68 -19.11 -0.27 -5.62
CA ASP A 68 -20.30 0.43 -6.07
C ASP A 68 -20.43 0.41 -7.61
N LYS A 69 -19.31 0.60 -8.33
CA LYS A 69 -19.27 0.49 -9.80
C LYS A 69 -19.56 -0.94 -10.29
N MET A 70 -18.97 -1.96 -9.67
CA MET A 70 -19.24 -3.37 -10.03
C MET A 70 -20.68 -3.76 -9.77
N LYS A 71 -21.25 -3.28 -8.66
CA LYS A 71 -22.65 -3.50 -8.31
C LYS A 71 -23.57 -2.87 -9.36
N ALA A 72 -23.31 -1.62 -9.75
CA ALA A 72 -24.07 -0.95 -10.80
C ALA A 72 -23.98 -1.69 -12.14
N ALA A 73 -22.78 -2.17 -12.53
CA ALA A 73 -22.59 -2.99 -13.73
C ALA A 73 -23.37 -4.31 -13.67
N HIS A 74 -23.40 -4.95 -12.50
CA HIS A 74 -24.18 -6.19 -12.32
C HIS A 74 -25.68 -5.95 -12.37
N GLU A 75 -26.19 -4.89 -11.75
CA GLU A 75 -27.60 -4.49 -11.80
C GLU A 75 -28.01 -4.15 -13.23
N ALA A 76 -27.17 -3.40 -13.95
CA ALA A 76 -27.38 -3.06 -15.33
C ALA A 76 -27.48 -4.30 -16.24
N LEU A 77 -26.64 -5.33 -16.02
CA LEU A 77 -26.73 -6.61 -16.72
C LEU A 77 -28.08 -7.32 -16.47
N SER A 78 -28.62 -7.24 -15.26
CA SER A 78 -29.93 -7.84 -14.93
C SER A 78 -31.09 -7.09 -15.55
N ASP A 79 -30.94 -5.80 -15.86
CA ASP A 79 -31.95 -4.94 -16.51
C ASP A 79 -31.94 -4.99 -18.04
N GLY A 80 -31.17 -5.92 -18.64
CA GLY A 80 -31.19 -6.18 -20.08
C GLY A 80 -30.11 -5.45 -20.88
N LEU A 81 -29.02 -5.08 -20.23
CA LEU A 81 -27.82 -4.58 -20.92
C LEU A 81 -27.28 -5.61 -21.91
N THR A 82 -26.80 -5.11 -23.03
CA THR A 82 -26.22 -5.97 -24.07
C THR A 82 -24.76 -6.30 -23.74
N ALA A 83 -24.43 -7.57 -23.81
CA ALA A 83 -23.06 -8.05 -23.73
C ALA A 83 -22.64 -8.61 -25.09
N SER A 84 -21.60 -8.05 -25.68
CA SER A 84 -21.05 -8.52 -26.94
C SER A 84 -19.86 -9.47 -26.72
N TYR A 85 -19.89 -10.66 -27.33
CA TYR A 85 -18.81 -11.62 -27.23
C TYR A 85 -17.55 -11.10 -27.91
N ALA A 86 -16.47 -10.94 -27.14
CA ALA A 86 -15.20 -10.42 -27.62
C ALA A 86 -14.24 -11.52 -28.11
N GLY A 87 -14.38 -12.74 -27.60
CA GLY A 87 -13.53 -13.87 -27.95
C GLY A 87 -13.03 -14.64 -26.73
N ASP A 88 -12.07 -15.55 -27.00
CA ASP A 88 -11.36 -16.30 -25.96
C ASP A 88 -10.01 -15.63 -25.68
N PHE A 89 -9.73 -15.35 -24.39
CA PHE A 89 -8.53 -14.66 -23.95
C PHE A 89 -7.78 -15.51 -22.93
N LEU A 90 -6.46 -15.51 -23.02
CA LEU A 90 -5.60 -16.06 -21.98
C LEU A 90 -5.61 -15.13 -20.80
N CYS A 91 -6.13 -15.58 -19.67
CA CYS A 91 -6.04 -14.85 -18.40
C CYS A 91 -4.80 -15.28 -17.64
N THR A 92 -3.96 -14.31 -17.34
CA THR A 92 -2.81 -14.39 -16.42
C THR A 92 -3.08 -13.55 -15.20
N SER A 93 -2.17 -13.52 -14.25
CA SER A 93 -2.33 -12.74 -13.01
C SER A 93 -1.08 -11.98 -12.65
N TYR A 94 -1.26 -10.83 -12.02
CA TYR A 94 -0.20 -10.04 -11.43
C TYR A 94 -0.59 -9.57 -10.03
N ASP A 95 0.40 -9.16 -9.26
CA ASP A 95 0.25 -8.64 -7.90
C ASP A 95 0.90 -7.26 -7.76
N LEU A 96 0.59 -6.54 -6.66
CA LEU A 96 1.13 -5.21 -6.40
C LEU A 96 2.46 -5.21 -5.66
N ASN A 97 2.91 -6.37 -5.18
CA ASN A 97 4.09 -6.51 -4.34
C ASN A 97 5.26 -7.19 -5.10
N CYS A 98 5.20 -7.19 -6.43
CA CYS A 98 6.22 -7.82 -7.27
C CYS A 98 7.39 -6.86 -7.50
N ASP A 99 8.52 -7.11 -6.86
CA ASP A 99 9.77 -6.35 -7.04
C ASP A 99 10.30 -6.46 -8.49
N VAL A 100 9.94 -7.53 -9.21
CA VAL A 100 10.39 -7.79 -10.59
C VAL A 100 9.51 -7.07 -11.60
N CYS A 101 8.19 -6.99 -11.34
CA CYS A 101 7.21 -6.45 -12.30
C CYS A 101 7.12 -4.91 -12.24
N GLN A 102 7.82 -4.25 -11.30
CA GLN A 102 7.80 -2.80 -11.09
C GLN A 102 6.37 -2.22 -11.02
N THR A 103 5.46 -2.96 -10.38
CA THR A 103 4.08 -2.53 -10.19
C THR A 103 4.02 -1.26 -9.36
N THR A 104 3.18 -0.33 -9.75
CA THR A 104 2.95 0.92 -9.03
C THR A 104 1.62 0.86 -8.29
N ASN A 105 1.46 1.72 -7.28
CA ASN A 105 0.17 1.86 -6.57
C ASN A 105 -0.88 2.66 -7.37
N ILE A 106 -0.63 2.88 -8.66
CA ILE A 106 -1.52 3.60 -9.59
C ILE A 106 -1.53 2.84 -10.90
N THR A 107 -2.72 2.53 -11.43
CA THR A 107 -2.91 1.92 -12.74
C THR A 107 -2.66 2.94 -13.86
N TYR A 108 -2.59 2.46 -15.09
CA TYR A 108 -2.46 3.33 -16.26
C TYR A 108 -3.60 4.37 -16.38
N SER A 109 -4.81 4.04 -15.91
CA SER A 109 -5.94 4.99 -15.86
C SER A 109 -5.79 6.08 -14.79
N GLY A 110 -4.84 5.98 -13.89
CA GLY A 110 -4.70 6.86 -12.72
C GLY A 110 -5.56 6.45 -11.52
N GLU A 111 -6.32 5.34 -11.63
CA GLU A 111 -7.10 4.77 -10.53
C GLU A 111 -6.21 3.89 -9.63
N ALA A 112 -6.65 3.70 -8.37
CA ALA A 112 -6.00 2.70 -7.51
C ALA A 112 -6.18 1.29 -8.09
N PRO A 113 -5.13 0.46 -8.12
CA PRO A 113 -5.24 -0.93 -8.52
C PRO A 113 -5.99 -1.73 -7.45
N ILE A 114 -7.09 -2.38 -7.82
CA ILE A 114 -7.96 -3.09 -6.88
C ILE A 114 -8.13 -4.55 -7.32
N PRO A 115 -7.67 -5.52 -6.52
CA PRO A 115 -7.91 -6.93 -6.79
C PRO A 115 -9.40 -7.25 -6.93
N GLY A 116 -9.73 -8.08 -7.91
CA GLY A 116 -11.12 -8.43 -8.20
C GLY A 116 -11.87 -7.41 -9.07
N TYR A 117 -11.28 -6.24 -9.34
CA TYR A 117 -11.83 -5.17 -10.18
C TYR A 117 -10.92 -4.86 -11.37
N THR A 118 -9.65 -4.62 -11.10
CA THR A 118 -8.65 -4.21 -12.09
C THR A 118 -8.24 -5.37 -12.98
N VAL A 119 -8.20 -5.12 -14.29
CA VAL A 119 -7.55 -5.97 -15.27
C VAL A 119 -6.70 -5.11 -16.21
N ALA A 120 -5.52 -5.60 -16.56
CA ALA A 120 -4.68 -5.03 -17.59
C ALA A 120 -4.96 -5.70 -18.95
N ALA A 121 -4.97 -4.91 -20.01
CA ALA A 121 -5.25 -5.36 -21.37
C ALA A 121 -4.38 -4.61 -22.40
N ASP A 122 -4.29 -5.15 -23.61
CA ASP A 122 -3.83 -4.40 -24.78
C ASP A 122 -4.89 -3.34 -25.14
N LEU A 123 -4.52 -2.07 -25.04
CA LEU A 123 -5.45 -0.96 -25.22
C LEU A 123 -5.96 -0.79 -26.67
N SER A 124 -5.33 -1.47 -27.63
CA SER A 124 -5.86 -1.56 -29.01
C SER A 124 -7.03 -2.54 -29.13
N THR A 125 -7.13 -3.46 -28.19
CA THR A 125 -8.23 -4.45 -28.10
C THR A 125 -9.33 -3.94 -27.14
N PHE A 126 -8.94 -3.53 -25.94
CA PHE A 126 -9.84 -3.03 -24.91
C PHE A 126 -9.33 -1.68 -24.38
N PRO A 127 -9.90 -0.56 -24.78
CA PRO A 127 -9.57 0.74 -24.22
C PRO A 127 -9.76 0.82 -22.72
N ILE A 128 -9.03 1.73 -22.05
CA ILE A 128 -9.25 2.04 -20.63
C ILE A 128 -10.73 2.37 -20.39
N GLY A 129 -11.26 1.84 -19.29
CA GLY A 129 -12.67 2.02 -18.91
C GLY A 129 -13.61 0.93 -19.43
N THR A 130 -13.15 0.07 -20.36
CA THR A 130 -13.97 -1.03 -20.87
C THR A 130 -14.36 -1.97 -19.73
N TRP A 131 -15.65 -2.28 -19.65
CA TRP A 131 -16.17 -3.29 -18.74
C TRP A 131 -16.20 -4.65 -19.43
N LEU A 132 -15.68 -5.66 -18.76
CA LEU A 132 -15.59 -7.04 -19.27
C LEU A 132 -16.32 -7.97 -18.30
N TYR A 133 -17.09 -8.89 -18.85
CA TYR A 133 -17.44 -10.12 -18.14
C TYR A 133 -16.50 -11.24 -18.60
N ILE A 134 -15.76 -11.81 -17.67
CA ILE A 134 -14.83 -12.93 -17.90
C ILE A 134 -15.47 -14.16 -17.28
N GLU A 135 -15.74 -15.18 -18.10
CA GLU A 135 -16.39 -16.41 -17.63
C GLU A 135 -15.59 -17.07 -16.50
N GLY A 136 -16.28 -17.39 -15.40
CA GLY A 136 -15.66 -17.97 -14.20
C GLY A 136 -14.89 -17.00 -13.31
N LEU A 137 -14.57 -15.80 -13.81
CA LEU A 137 -13.85 -14.76 -13.04
C LEU A 137 -14.72 -13.57 -12.68
N GLY A 138 -15.86 -13.38 -13.38
CA GLY A 138 -16.80 -12.30 -13.12
C GLY A 138 -16.48 -11.00 -13.85
N ILE A 139 -17.10 -9.90 -13.39
CA ILE A 139 -16.96 -8.59 -14.00
C ILE A 139 -15.62 -7.95 -13.60
N ARG A 140 -14.95 -7.34 -14.61
CA ARG A 140 -13.70 -6.60 -14.44
C ARG A 140 -13.74 -5.31 -15.24
N ARG A 141 -12.94 -4.35 -14.84
CA ARG A 141 -12.75 -3.12 -15.61
C ARG A 141 -11.32 -3.00 -16.09
N VAL A 142 -11.14 -2.63 -17.34
CA VAL A 142 -9.81 -2.34 -17.90
C VAL A 142 -9.37 -0.98 -17.35
N THR A 143 -8.49 -1.00 -16.39
CA THR A 143 -7.91 0.20 -15.77
C THR A 143 -6.40 0.26 -15.95
N ASP A 144 -5.82 -0.85 -16.44
CA ASP A 144 -4.38 -0.97 -16.55
C ASP A 144 -3.95 -1.55 -17.91
N THR A 145 -2.64 -1.48 -18.18
CA THR A 145 -1.99 -2.10 -19.33
C THR A 145 -0.56 -2.49 -18.94
N GLY A 146 0.07 -3.34 -19.74
CA GLY A 146 1.44 -3.76 -19.51
C GLY A 146 2.15 -4.13 -20.81
N GLY A 147 3.45 -3.88 -20.88
CA GLY A 147 4.26 -4.21 -22.07
C GLY A 147 4.31 -5.71 -22.42
N GLY A 148 3.93 -6.57 -21.47
CA GLY A 148 3.83 -8.02 -21.65
C GLY A 148 2.42 -8.53 -21.99
N VAL A 149 1.40 -7.66 -21.98
CA VAL A 149 0.01 -8.07 -22.22
C VAL A 149 -0.28 -8.03 -23.71
N GLY A 150 -0.46 -9.19 -24.32
CA GLY A 150 -0.76 -9.33 -25.75
C GLY A 150 -2.22 -9.11 -26.09
N LYS A 151 -2.53 -9.01 -27.41
CA LYS A 151 -3.89 -8.72 -27.92
C LYS A 151 -4.96 -9.70 -27.46
N ASN A 152 -4.61 -10.96 -27.27
CA ASN A 152 -5.53 -12.02 -26.83
C ASN A 152 -5.24 -12.44 -25.39
N GLN A 153 -4.75 -11.51 -24.56
CA GLN A 153 -4.39 -11.74 -23.17
C GLN A 153 -5.01 -10.68 -22.27
N LEU A 154 -5.39 -11.10 -21.10
CA LEU A 154 -5.82 -10.26 -19.99
C LEU A 154 -4.95 -10.60 -18.78
N ASP A 155 -4.42 -9.59 -18.09
CA ASP A 155 -3.65 -9.80 -16.88
C ASP A 155 -4.48 -9.30 -15.68
N VAL A 156 -4.90 -10.23 -14.84
CA VAL A 156 -5.88 -9.98 -13.76
C VAL A 156 -5.12 -9.66 -12.48
N LEU A 157 -5.44 -8.51 -11.89
CA LEU A 157 -4.88 -8.16 -10.59
C LEU A 157 -5.47 -9.06 -9.50
N VAL A 158 -4.60 -9.73 -8.76
CA VAL A 158 -4.98 -10.58 -7.63
C VAL A 158 -4.45 -10.02 -6.31
N ALA A 159 -5.12 -10.37 -5.23
CA ALA A 159 -4.68 -10.02 -3.89
C ALA A 159 -3.51 -10.92 -3.45
N GLY A 160 -2.64 -10.40 -2.58
CA GLY A 160 -1.55 -11.15 -2.01
C GLY A 160 -0.19 -10.77 -2.59
N ASN A 161 0.71 -11.74 -2.63
CA ASN A 161 2.09 -11.57 -3.10
C ASN A 161 2.32 -12.38 -4.40
N HIS A 162 3.56 -12.38 -4.89
CA HIS A 162 3.94 -13.06 -6.12
C HIS A 162 3.66 -14.57 -6.13
N ASP A 163 3.78 -15.25 -4.99
CA ASP A 163 3.47 -16.67 -4.90
C ASP A 163 1.95 -16.92 -4.97
N ASP A 164 1.14 -16.02 -4.39
CA ASP A 164 -0.32 -16.05 -4.51
C ASP A 164 -0.75 -15.83 -5.96
N ALA A 165 -0.12 -14.90 -6.67
CA ALA A 165 -0.37 -14.68 -8.09
C ALA A 165 -0.02 -15.92 -8.92
N LYS A 166 1.13 -16.58 -8.68
CA LYS A 166 1.50 -17.83 -9.37
C LYS A 166 0.56 -19.00 -9.07
N ALA A 167 0.00 -19.05 -7.87
CA ALA A 167 -0.94 -20.09 -7.45
C ALA A 167 -2.39 -19.81 -7.86
N TRP A 168 -2.64 -18.69 -8.55
CA TRP A 168 -3.98 -18.28 -8.91
C TRP A 168 -4.69 -19.28 -9.82
N GLN A 169 -5.91 -19.68 -9.42
CA GLN A 169 -6.67 -20.74 -10.08
C GLN A 169 -7.37 -20.28 -11.37
N GLY A 170 -7.34 -18.98 -11.68
CA GLY A 170 -7.95 -18.41 -12.88
C GLY A 170 -7.02 -18.35 -14.10
N TYR A 171 -5.83 -18.95 -14.03
CA TYR A 171 -4.94 -19.04 -15.19
C TYR A 171 -5.54 -19.95 -16.27
N GLY A 172 -5.65 -19.45 -17.50
CA GLY A 172 -6.14 -20.21 -18.63
C GLY A 172 -6.96 -19.41 -19.62
N MET A 173 -7.55 -20.13 -20.59
CA MET A 173 -8.44 -19.53 -21.59
C MET A 173 -9.83 -19.32 -21.01
N HIS A 174 -10.36 -18.12 -21.17
CA HIS A 174 -11.70 -17.74 -20.72
C HIS A 174 -12.46 -17.04 -21.82
N ARG A 175 -13.75 -17.29 -21.90
CA ARG A 175 -14.65 -16.50 -22.76
C ARG A 175 -14.85 -15.13 -22.16
N VAL A 176 -14.81 -14.10 -23.00
CA VAL A 176 -14.88 -12.69 -22.58
C VAL A 176 -15.98 -11.99 -23.36
N TRP A 177 -16.77 -11.18 -22.66
CA TRP A 177 -17.77 -10.29 -23.22
C TRP A 177 -17.49 -8.87 -22.81
N ILE A 178 -17.71 -7.94 -23.75
CA ILE A 178 -17.76 -6.50 -23.47
C ILE A 178 -19.15 -6.18 -22.96
N LEU A 179 -19.25 -5.45 -21.84
CA LEU A 179 -20.51 -4.96 -21.29
C LEU A 179 -20.74 -3.55 -21.82
N GLU A 180 -21.85 -3.35 -22.54
CA GLU A 180 -22.18 -2.08 -23.17
C GLU A 180 -23.18 -1.30 -22.29
N GLY A 181 -22.98 0.03 -22.20
CA GLY A 181 -23.89 0.92 -21.45
C GLY A 181 -23.61 1.02 -19.96
N VAL A 182 -22.49 0.48 -19.48
CA VAL A 182 -22.00 0.68 -18.10
C VAL A 182 -21.07 1.89 -18.10
N GLU A 183 -21.47 2.98 -17.42
CA GLU A 183 -20.65 4.19 -17.21
C GLU A 183 -19.84 4.15 -15.90
#